data_f8f8125171df195564a76c719fbadfeb
#
_entry.id   f8f8125171df195564a76c719fbadfeb
#
_cell.length_a   1.000
_cell.length_b   1.000
_cell.length_c   1.000
_cell.angle_alpha   90.00
_cell.angle_beta   90.00
_cell.angle_gamma   90.00
#
_symmetry.space_group_name_H-M   'P 1'
#
loop_
_entity.id
_entity.type
_entity.pdbx_description
1 polymer ?
#
loop_
_entity_poly.entity_id
_entity_poly.type
_entity_poly.pdbx_seq_one_letter_code
_entity_poly.pdbx_strand_id
1 'polypeptide(L)'
;MMAAPLDGYNGLKYFLISSPAEYVAHVQINRPEKLNAFHDQMWLELGQIFDKLSHDPNVRAVIFSAVGEKAFTAGLDVQAASEGGMISHDGATDASRSATRIRRYIHNFQHSIGSIERCEKPVIVVMHGISFGLAIDLSTCADVRICSKDAKFSVKEVDIGLAADIGTLSRLPKIVGNSSWVKEVCLSARFFDANEALSVGFVSRVLETKAKAIEAATKLATLIAAKSPVGVQGTKAILNHARDNSVAESLRYTAAWNAGMVQSNDVAAAMLSGLKKTTPRFEKL
;
A
#
# COMPACT_ATOMS: atom_id res chain seq x y z
N MET A 1 -1.92 10.45 -22.82
CA MET A 1 -0.70 9.71 -23.17
C MET A 1 -0.54 8.58 -22.17
N MET A 2 -0.29 7.35 -22.60
CA MET A 2 0.08 6.28 -21.68
C MET A 2 1.48 6.62 -21.12
N ALA A 3 1.66 6.44 -19.80
CA ALA A 3 2.95 6.64 -19.17
C ALA A 3 3.97 5.64 -19.73
N ALA A 4 5.23 6.04 -19.87
CA ALA A 4 6.29 5.16 -20.36
C ALA A 4 6.54 4.03 -19.34
N PRO A 5 6.88 2.82 -19.79
CA PRO A 5 7.34 1.76 -18.90
C PRO A 5 8.53 2.23 -18.06
N LEU A 6 8.59 1.81 -16.81
CA LEU A 6 9.75 2.10 -15.96
C LEU A 6 10.85 1.08 -16.23
N ASP A 7 12.05 1.57 -16.54
CA ASP A 7 13.20 0.71 -16.86
C ASP A 7 13.54 -0.22 -15.69
N GLY A 8 13.91 -1.46 -16.04
CA GLY A 8 14.27 -2.48 -15.06
C GLY A 8 13.10 -3.24 -14.43
N TYR A 9 11.83 -2.93 -14.80
CA TYR A 9 10.63 -3.61 -14.29
C TYR A 9 9.87 -4.38 -15.38
N ASN A 10 10.61 -4.89 -16.36
CA ASN A 10 10.06 -5.70 -17.45
C ASN A 10 9.87 -7.16 -17.03
N GLY A 11 8.97 -7.88 -17.72
CA GLY A 11 8.78 -9.33 -17.53
C GLY A 11 7.86 -9.70 -16.37
N LEU A 12 7.20 -8.73 -15.72
CA LEU A 12 6.20 -8.98 -14.70
C LEU A 12 4.94 -9.59 -15.34
N LYS A 13 4.37 -10.59 -14.68
CA LYS A 13 3.23 -11.34 -15.21
C LYS A 13 1.89 -10.71 -14.82
N TYR A 14 1.82 -10.19 -13.58
CA TYR A 14 0.56 -9.74 -12.98
C TYR A 14 0.55 -8.26 -12.62
N PHE A 15 1.61 -7.54 -12.96
CA PHE A 15 1.72 -6.11 -12.69
C PHE A 15 2.27 -5.37 -13.90
N LEU A 16 1.79 -4.13 -14.06
CA LEU A 16 2.37 -3.15 -14.98
C LEU A 16 3.02 -2.05 -14.16
N ILE A 17 4.24 -1.65 -14.55
CA ILE A 17 4.95 -0.56 -13.89
C ILE A 17 5.34 0.48 -14.93
N SER A 18 4.93 1.71 -14.68
CA SER A 18 5.20 2.86 -15.56
C SER A 18 5.66 4.08 -14.75
N SER A 19 6.19 5.08 -15.45
CA SER A 19 6.61 6.35 -14.86
C SER A 19 5.74 7.48 -15.42
N PRO A 20 4.70 7.94 -14.68
CA PRO A 20 3.84 9.03 -15.11
C PRO A 20 4.47 10.42 -14.95
N ALA A 21 5.51 10.55 -14.12
CA ALA A 21 6.27 11.76 -13.88
C ALA A 21 7.68 11.42 -13.39
N GLU A 22 8.59 12.39 -13.42
CA GLU A 22 9.95 12.21 -12.92
C GLU A 22 9.95 11.73 -11.46
N TYR A 23 10.72 10.68 -11.16
CA TYR A 23 10.81 10.00 -9.85
C TYR A 23 9.51 9.39 -9.32
N VAL A 24 8.47 9.24 -10.14
CA VAL A 24 7.20 8.62 -9.74
C VAL A 24 7.05 7.27 -10.45
N ALA A 25 6.90 6.21 -9.68
CA ALA A 25 6.51 4.89 -10.18
C ALA A 25 4.99 4.70 -10.04
N HIS A 26 4.36 4.10 -11.05
CA HIS A 26 2.96 3.70 -11.01
C HIS A 26 2.86 2.19 -11.19
N VAL A 27 2.55 1.49 -10.11
CA VAL A 27 2.33 0.04 -10.05
C VAL A 27 0.85 -0.25 -10.23
N GLN A 28 0.50 -1.10 -11.19
CA GLN A 28 -0.90 -1.47 -11.44
C GLN A 28 -1.06 -2.98 -11.38
N ILE A 29 -2.01 -3.47 -10.58
CA ILE A 29 -2.44 -4.87 -10.63
C ILE A 29 -3.04 -5.12 -12.02
N ASN A 30 -2.64 -6.20 -12.68
CA ASN A 30 -3.02 -6.48 -14.07
C ASN A 30 -3.56 -7.91 -14.25
N ARG A 31 -4.78 -8.13 -13.77
CA ARG A 31 -5.57 -9.36 -13.95
C ARG A 31 -7.07 -9.01 -14.02
N PRO A 32 -7.47 -8.04 -14.88
CA PRO A 32 -8.84 -7.49 -14.88
C PRO A 32 -9.93 -8.52 -15.24
N GLU A 33 -9.61 -9.57 -15.99
CA GLU A 33 -10.52 -10.66 -16.37
C GLU A 33 -10.97 -11.49 -15.15
N LYS A 34 -10.22 -11.48 -14.06
CA LYS A 34 -10.54 -12.10 -12.77
C LYS A 34 -10.78 -11.06 -11.68
N LEU A 35 -11.23 -9.85 -12.04
CA LEU A 35 -11.45 -8.73 -11.12
C LEU A 35 -10.23 -8.44 -10.23
N ASN A 36 -9.03 -8.66 -10.77
CA ASN A 36 -7.76 -8.49 -10.07
C ASN A 36 -7.64 -9.32 -8.78
N ALA A 37 -8.34 -10.47 -8.68
CA ALA A 37 -8.24 -11.38 -7.55
C ALA A 37 -6.84 -12.01 -7.47
N PHE A 38 -6.31 -12.14 -6.24
CA PHE A 38 -4.94 -12.56 -5.95
C PHE A 38 -4.83 -14.05 -5.73
N HIS A 39 -3.80 -14.65 -6.28
CA HIS A 39 -3.25 -15.97 -5.95
C HIS A 39 -1.78 -15.86 -5.52
N ASP A 40 -1.17 -16.95 -5.11
CA ASP A 40 0.15 -16.96 -4.47
C ASP A 40 1.24 -16.24 -5.27
N GLN A 41 1.34 -16.47 -6.57
CA GLN A 41 2.36 -15.82 -7.40
C GLN A 41 2.19 -14.29 -7.45
N MET A 42 0.94 -13.79 -7.37
CA MET A 42 0.71 -12.33 -7.41
C MET A 42 1.22 -11.64 -6.16
N TRP A 43 0.94 -12.16 -4.96
CA TRP A 43 1.45 -11.50 -3.77
C TRP A 43 2.97 -11.67 -3.60
N LEU A 44 3.56 -12.77 -4.10
CA LEU A 44 5.02 -12.90 -4.16
C LEU A 44 5.65 -11.88 -5.11
N GLU A 45 5.09 -11.71 -6.32
CA GLU A 45 5.55 -10.72 -7.29
C GLU A 45 5.40 -9.30 -6.73
N LEU A 46 4.28 -8.99 -6.05
CA LEU A 46 4.06 -7.72 -5.37
C LEU A 46 5.17 -7.42 -4.34
N GLY A 47 5.51 -8.40 -3.50
CA GLY A 47 6.59 -8.28 -2.52
C GLY A 47 7.91 -7.88 -3.19
N GLN A 48 8.30 -8.61 -4.24
CA GLN A 48 9.53 -8.33 -5.00
C GLN A 48 9.52 -6.92 -5.64
N ILE A 49 8.37 -6.49 -6.16
CA ILE A 49 8.22 -5.15 -6.75
C ILE A 49 8.48 -4.07 -5.71
N PHE A 50 7.80 -4.12 -4.56
CA PHE A 50 7.94 -3.07 -3.54
C PHE A 50 9.30 -3.10 -2.84
N ASP A 51 9.90 -4.27 -2.63
CA ASP A 51 11.27 -4.38 -2.12
C ASP A 51 12.28 -3.75 -3.10
N LYS A 52 12.11 -3.95 -4.41
CA LYS A 52 12.94 -3.32 -5.44
C LYS A 52 12.72 -1.81 -5.51
N LEU A 53 11.46 -1.34 -5.53
CA LEU A 53 11.14 0.09 -5.55
C LEU A 53 11.67 0.82 -4.32
N SER A 54 11.72 0.15 -3.18
CA SER A 54 12.27 0.70 -1.93
C SER A 54 13.70 1.19 -2.09
N HIS A 55 14.50 0.50 -2.89
CA HIS A 55 15.93 0.80 -3.07
C HIS A 55 16.26 1.45 -4.43
N ASP A 56 15.27 1.70 -5.29
CA ASP A 56 15.52 2.32 -6.60
C ASP A 56 15.78 3.83 -6.45
N PRO A 57 16.99 4.33 -6.78
CA PRO A 57 17.31 5.76 -6.66
C PRO A 57 16.58 6.64 -7.69
N ASN A 58 15.93 6.03 -8.70
CA ASN A 58 15.12 6.73 -9.69
C ASN A 58 13.66 6.87 -9.27
N VAL A 59 13.28 6.34 -8.08
CA VAL A 59 11.92 6.41 -7.54
C VAL A 59 11.93 7.14 -6.20
N ARG A 60 11.02 8.10 -6.03
CA ARG A 60 10.82 8.87 -4.79
C ARG A 60 9.39 8.80 -4.26
N ALA A 61 8.44 8.41 -5.11
CA ALA A 61 7.05 8.17 -4.71
C ALA A 61 6.43 7.09 -5.59
N VAL A 62 5.49 6.33 -5.03
CA VAL A 62 4.82 5.22 -5.71
C VAL A 62 3.31 5.46 -5.71
N ILE A 63 2.67 5.27 -6.86
CA ILE A 63 1.23 5.16 -7.00
C ILE A 63 0.91 3.67 -7.17
N PHE A 64 -0.08 3.17 -6.42
CA PHE A 64 -0.54 1.80 -6.50
C PHE A 64 -2.01 1.77 -6.90
N SER A 65 -2.34 1.13 -8.01
CA SER A 65 -3.72 1.03 -8.52
C SER A 65 -3.95 -0.30 -9.23
N ALA A 66 -5.00 -0.42 -10.05
CA ALA A 66 -5.26 -1.63 -10.83
C ALA A 66 -5.74 -1.29 -12.24
N VAL A 67 -5.50 -2.21 -13.18
CA VAL A 67 -6.01 -2.17 -14.55
C VAL A 67 -7.50 -2.56 -14.58
N GLY A 68 -8.23 -2.08 -15.59
CA GLY A 68 -9.68 -2.32 -15.75
C GLY A 68 -10.52 -1.35 -14.94
N GLU A 69 -11.82 -1.28 -15.25
CA GLU A 69 -12.75 -0.30 -14.65
C GLU A 69 -13.65 -0.90 -13.55
N LYS A 70 -13.67 -2.25 -13.41
CA LYS A 70 -14.63 -2.92 -12.53
C LYS A 70 -14.15 -3.09 -11.10
N ALA A 71 -12.85 -3.27 -10.90
CA ALA A 71 -12.30 -3.61 -9.59
C ALA A 71 -10.88 -3.11 -9.39
N PHE A 72 -10.59 -2.61 -8.20
CA PHE A 72 -9.23 -2.54 -7.69
C PHE A 72 -8.72 -3.97 -7.42
N THR A 73 -9.41 -4.72 -6.57
CA THR A 73 -9.29 -6.18 -6.44
C THR A 73 -10.51 -6.75 -5.73
N ALA A 74 -10.97 -7.93 -6.18
CA ALA A 74 -12.03 -8.69 -5.50
C ALA A 74 -11.51 -9.49 -4.29
N GLY A 75 -10.22 -9.38 -3.95
CA GLY A 75 -9.62 -10.08 -2.83
C GLY A 75 -8.86 -11.33 -3.24
N LEU A 76 -8.96 -12.39 -2.43
CA LEU A 76 -8.31 -13.66 -2.72
C LEU A 76 -9.05 -14.42 -3.84
N ASP A 77 -8.31 -15.06 -4.75
CA ASP A 77 -8.86 -16.00 -5.72
C ASP A 77 -9.20 -17.31 -4.99
N VAL A 78 -10.47 -17.42 -4.56
CA VAL A 78 -10.96 -18.57 -3.76
C VAL A 78 -10.81 -19.88 -4.52
N GLN A 79 -10.97 -19.89 -5.85
CA GLN A 79 -10.78 -21.09 -6.66
C GLN A 79 -9.31 -21.54 -6.61
N ALA A 80 -8.38 -20.64 -6.86
CA ALA A 80 -6.95 -20.96 -6.79
C ALA A 80 -6.52 -21.38 -5.37
N ALA A 81 -7.09 -20.75 -4.33
CA ALA A 81 -6.83 -21.10 -2.94
C ALA A 81 -7.32 -22.51 -2.56
N SER A 82 -8.44 -22.97 -3.15
CA SER A 82 -8.98 -24.31 -2.92
C SER A 82 -8.16 -25.42 -3.60
N GLU A 83 -7.50 -25.11 -4.72
CA GLU A 83 -6.79 -26.10 -5.56
C GLU A 83 -5.34 -26.35 -5.08
N GLY A 84 -4.71 -25.49 -4.30
CA GLY A 84 -3.29 -25.64 -3.99
C GLY A 84 -2.76 -24.84 -2.81
N GLY A 85 -3.61 -24.06 -2.15
CA GLY A 85 -3.19 -23.13 -1.10
C GLY A 85 -3.30 -23.64 0.33
N MET A 86 -3.64 -22.76 1.24
CA MET A 86 -3.76 -22.96 2.68
C MET A 86 -4.70 -24.13 3.08
N ILE A 87 -5.69 -24.47 2.20
CA ILE A 87 -6.75 -25.45 2.47
C ILE A 87 -6.38 -26.86 1.97
N SER A 88 -5.30 -27.05 1.20
CA SER A 88 -4.90 -28.38 0.74
C SER A 88 -4.48 -29.26 1.92
N HIS A 89 -5.30 -30.25 2.20
CA HIS A 89 -4.94 -31.33 3.12
C HIS A 89 -3.97 -32.28 2.40
N ASP A 90 -2.67 -32.00 2.47
CA ASP A 90 -1.67 -33.03 2.18
C ASP A 90 -1.77 -34.08 3.29
N GLY A 91 -2.49 -35.16 3.00
CA GLY A 91 -2.81 -36.19 3.94
C GLY A 91 -1.57 -36.68 4.68
N ALA A 92 -1.64 -36.81 5.98
CA ALA A 92 -0.74 -37.47 6.88
C ALA A 92 0.10 -36.60 7.85
N THR A 93 -0.21 -35.35 8.09
CA THR A 93 0.45 -34.61 9.17
C THR A 93 -0.49 -34.41 10.35
N ASP A 94 0.04 -34.52 11.58
CA ASP A 94 -0.69 -34.16 12.78
C ASP A 94 -1.03 -32.67 12.80
N ALA A 95 -1.98 -32.25 13.66
CA ALA A 95 -2.46 -30.89 13.76
C ALA A 95 -1.35 -29.87 14.03
N SER A 96 -0.31 -30.21 14.79
CA SER A 96 0.80 -29.32 15.14
C SER A 96 1.69 -29.03 13.94
N ARG A 97 1.98 -30.03 13.12
CA ARG A 97 2.74 -29.85 11.87
C ARG A 97 1.95 -29.07 10.84
N SER A 98 0.65 -29.34 10.71
CA SER A 98 -0.25 -28.59 9.86
C SER A 98 -0.32 -27.12 10.29
N ALA A 99 -0.52 -26.84 11.58
CA ALA A 99 -0.54 -25.48 12.11
C ALA A 99 0.78 -24.73 11.85
N THR A 100 1.92 -25.42 11.97
CA THR A 100 3.24 -24.83 11.69
C THR A 100 3.38 -24.43 10.22
N ARG A 101 2.93 -25.29 9.29
CA ARG A 101 2.93 -25.01 7.85
C ARG A 101 2.04 -23.82 7.53
N ILE A 102 0.80 -23.81 8.01
CA ILE A 102 -0.16 -22.73 7.79
C ILE A 102 0.37 -21.40 8.34
N ARG A 103 0.92 -21.41 9.55
CA ARG A 103 1.55 -20.22 10.14
C ARG A 103 2.67 -19.65 9.26
N ARG A 104 3.54 -20.48 8.70
CA ARG A 104 4.61 -20.05 7.78
C ARG A 104 4.05 -19.46 6.49
N TYR A 105 3.01 -20.07 5.94
CA TYR A 105 2.31 -19.56 4.76
C TYR A 105 1.73 -18.17 5.02
N ILE A 106 0.98 -18.00 6.13
CA ILE A 106 0.42 -16.72 6.53
C ILE A 106 1.52 -15.66 6.72
N HIS A 107 2.62 -16.01 7.39
CA HIS A 107 3.75 -15.09 7.56
C HIS A 107 4.37 -14.64 6.24
N ASN A 108 4.54 -15.53 5.27
CA ASN A 108 5.07 -15.18 3.95
C ASN A 108 4.12 -14.24 3.22
N PHE A 109 2.82 -14.49 3.32
CA PHE A 109 1.81 -13.63 2.72
C PHE A 109 1.78 -12.26 3.40
N GLN A 110 1.74 -12.21 4.73
CA GLN A 110 1.85 -10.96 5.50
C GLN A 110 3.11 -10.19 5.15
N HIS A 111 4.24 -10.88 4.99
CA HIS A 111 5.52 -10.27 4.62
C HIS A 111 5.43 -9.62 3.23
N SER A 112 4.88 -10.32 2.25
CA SER A 112 4.74 -9.80 0.88
C SER A 112 3.78 -8.61 0.81
N ILE A 113 2.61 -8.67 1.45
CA ILE A 113 1.68 -7.54 1.49
C ILE A 113 2.27 -6.36 2.28
N GLY A 114 2.93 -6.64 3.39
CA GLY A 114 3.59 -5.65 4.23
C GLY A 114 4.78 -4.94 3.56
N SER A 115 5.26 -5.42 2.40
CA SER A 115 6.31 -4.74 1.63
C SER A 115 5.90 -3.33 1.18
N ILE A 116 4.60 -3.10 0.95
CA ILE A 116 4.04 -1.78 0.65
C ILE A 116 4.32 -0.79 1.79
N GLU A 117 4.10 -1.21 3.03
CA GLU A 117 4.33 -0.39 4.23
C GLU A 117 5.83 -0.20 4.50
N ARG A 118 6.63 -1.28 4.34
CA ARG A 118 8.08 -1.24 4.54
C ARG A 118 8.84 -0.51 3.44
N CYS A 119 8.23 -0.32 2.25
CA CYS A 119 8.84 0.48 1.19
C CYS A 119 9.23 1.86 1.74
N GLU A 120 10.49 2.26 1.60
CA GLU A 120 10.98 3.56 2.09
C GLU A 120 10.31 4.73 1.36
N LYS A 121 9.86 4.50 0.14
CA LYS A 121 9.17 5.51 -0.67
C LYS A 121 7.70 5.63 -0.25
N PRO A 122 7.14 6.86 -0.18
CA PRO A 122 5.70 7.04 0.04
C PRO A 122 4.86 6.33 -1.03
N VAL A 123 3.83 5.63 -0.57
CA VAL A 123 2.90 4.88 -1.42
C VAL A 123 1.51 5.49 -1.34
N ILE A 124 0.96 5.87 -2.49
CA ILE A 124 -0.39 6.39 -2.64
C ILE A 124 -1.24 5.33 -3.34
N VAL A 125 -2.19 4.72 -2.64
CA VAL A 125 -3.12 3.76 -3.25
C VAL A 125 -4.34 4.47 -3.82
N VAL A 126 -4.74 4.04 -5.04
CA VAL A 126 -5.95 4.50 -5.72
C VAL A 126 -6.89 3.32 -5.92
N MET A 127 -8.01 3.33 -5.21
CA MET A 127 -9.02 2.28 -5.26
C MET A 127 -10.22 2.72 -6.10
N HIS A 128 -10.86 1.76 -6.80
CA HIS A 128 -12.05 1.99 -7.62
C HIS A 128 -12.89 0.71 -7.71
N GLY A 129 -14.18 0.86 -7.97
CA GLY A 129 -15.07 -0.26 -8.15
C GLY A 129 -15.01 -1.25 -6.97
N ILE A 130 -14.97 -2.54 -7.26
CA ILE A 130 -14.88 -3.61 -6.25
C ILE A 130 -13.52 -3.55 -5.55
N SER A 131 -13.53 -3.40 -4.22
CA SER A 131 -12.36 -3.29 -3.34
C SER A 131 -12.61 -4.11 -2.07
N PHE A 132 -12.54 -5.47 -2.17
CA PHE A 132 -12.97 -6.39 -1.12
C PHE A 132 -11.84 -7.21 -0.53
N GLY A 133 -11.99 -7.63 0.73
CA GLY A 133 -11.07 -8.51 1.43
C GLY A 133 -9.65 -7.99 1.38
N LEU A 134 -8.74 -8.68 0.70
CA LEU A 134 -7.33 -8.29 0.53
C LEU A 134 -7.14 -6.84 0.05
N ALA A 135 -8.14 -6.21 -0.59
CA ALA A 135 -8.08 -4.79 -0.93
C ALA A 135 -7.89 -3.91 0.30
N ILE A 136 -8.50 -4.28 1.42
CA ILE A 136 -8.35 -3.54 2.68
C ILE A 136 -6.95 -3.76 3.26
N ASP A 137 -6.41 -4.99 3.22
CA ASP A 137 -5.03 -5.27 3.66
C ASP A 137 -4.01 -4.44 2.87
N LEU A 138 -4.10 -4.48 1.52
CA LEU A 138 -3.25 -3.72 0.61
C LEU A 138 -3.32 -2.21 0.86
N SER A 139 -4.55 -1.68 0.98
CA SER A 139 -4.75 -0.25 1.13
C SER A 139 -4.34 0.27 2.51
N THR A 140 -4.48 -0.54 3.56
CA THR A 140 -4.03 -0.17 4.92
C THR A 140 -2.51 -0.18 5.07
N CYS A 141 -1.77 -0.83 4.17
CA CYS A 141 -0.31 -0.75 4.09
C CYS A 141 0.19 0.54 3.43
N ALA A 142 -0.64 1.22 2.62
CA ALA A 142 -0.24 2.43 1.92
C ALA A 142 -0.26 3.66 2.85
N ASP A 143 0.55 4.69 2.51
CA ASP A 143 0.63 5.92 3.29
C ASP A 143 -0.60 6.82 3.06
N VAL A 144 -1.04 6.93 1.80
CA VAL A 144 -2.21 7.73 1.42
C VAL A 144 -3.21 6.87 0.64
N ARG A 145 -4.48 6.96 0.99
CA ARG A 145 -5.60 6.26 0.33
C ARG A 145 -6.50 7.27 -0.35
N ILE A 146 -6.73 7.06 -1.65
CA ILE A 146 -7.63 7.84 -2.50
C ILE A 146 -8.56 6.84 -3.19
N CYS A 147 -9.83 7.20 -3.41
CA CYS A 147 -10.71 6.36 -4.21
C CYS A 147 -11.57 7.14 -5.18
N SER A 148 -12.14 6.46 -6.15
CA SER A 148 -13.22 6.99 -6.98
C SER A 148 -14.57 6.78 -6.31
N LYS A 149 -15.57 7.57 -6.74
CA LYS A 149 -16.94 7.60 -6.18
C LYS A 149 -17.66 6.26 -6.31
N ASP A 150 -17.31 5.46 -7.31
CA ASP A 150 -17.87 4.12 -7.56
C ASP A 150 -17.26 3.03 -6.69
N ALA A 151 -16.26 3.35 -5.86
CA ALA A 151 -15.59 2.37 -5.02
C ALA A 151 -16.55 1.81 -3.96
N LYS A 152 -16.58 0.47 -3.87
CA LYS A 152 -17.32 -0.29 -2.86
C LYS A 152 -16.34 -1.15 -2.09
N PHE A 153 -16.47 -1.14 -0.80
CA PHE A 153 -15.55 -1.80 0.12
C PHE A 153 -16.27 -2.85 0.97
N SER A 154 -15.56 -3.88 1.38
CA SER A 154 -16.00 -4.83 2.40
C SER A 154 -14.83 -5.63 2.95
N VAL A 155 -14.84 -5.87 4.26
CA VAL A 155 -13.93 -6.84 4.93
C VAL A 155 -14.60 -8.20 4.84
N LYS A 156 -14.24 -9.01 3.84
CA LYS A 156 -14.99 -10.19 3.39
C LYS A 156 -14.65 -11.51 4.11
N GLU A 157 -13.62 -11.52 4.91
CA GLU A 157 -13.03 -12.73 5.45
C GLU A 157 -14.00 -13.54 6.33
N VAL A 158 -14.88 -12.88 7.09
CA VAL A 158 -15.87 -13.57 7.92
C VAL A 158 -16.94 -14.29 7.11
N ASP A 159 -17.22 -13.84 5.85
CA ASP A 159 -18.15 -14.54 4.95
C ASP A 159 -17.62 -15.91 4.50
N ILE A 160 -16.31 -16.11 4.57
CA ILE A 160 -15.65 -17.39 4.25
C ILE A 160 -15.14 -18.11 5.50
N GLY A 161 -15.58 -17.70 6.69
CA GLY A 161 -15.28 -18.34 7.96
C GLY A 161 -13.87 -18.05 8.53
N LEU A 162 -13.22 -16.97 8.07
CA LEU A 162 -11.89 -16.55 8.53
C LEU A 162 -11.95 -15.23 9.30
N ALA A 163 -11.09 -15.07 10.30
CA ALA A 163 -10.69 -13.76 10.74
C ALA A 163 -9.64 -13.20 9.74
N ALA A 164 -9.77 -11.93 9.33
CA ALA A 164 -8.79 -11.32 8.43
C ALA A 164 -7.39 -11.36 9.04
N ASP A 165 -6.47 -12.11 8.42
CA ASP A 165 -5.19 -12.50 9.02
C ASP A 165 -3.97 -11.89 8.31
N ILE A 166 -4.16 -11.11 7.22
CA ILE A 166 -3.05 -10.54 6.44
C ILE A 166 -2.66 -9.14 6.93
N GLY A 167 -3.54 -8.44 7.64
CA GLY A 167 -3.18 -7.15 8.25
C GLY A 167 -4.34 -6.20 8.54
N THR A 168 -5.51 -6.41 7.94
CA THR A 168 -6.69 -5.55 8.14
C THR A 168 -7.00 -5.33 9.62
N LEU A 169 -7.10 -6.38 10.42
CA LEU A 169 -7.45 -6.28 11.84
C LEU A 169 -6.37 -5.60 12.71
N SER A 170 -5.14 -5.56 12.22
CA SER A 170 -4.03 -4.91 12.91
C SER A 170 -3.85 -3.45 12.52
N ARG A 171 -4.13 -3.09 11.25
CA ARG A 171 -3.87 -1.75 10.70
C ARG A 171 -5.11 -0.86 10.66
N LEU A 172 -6.27 -1.39 10.26
CA LEU A 172 -7.50 -0.60 10.13
C LEU A 172 -7.89 0.14 11.42
N PRO A 173 -7.82 -0.46 12.63
CA PRO A 173 -8.13 0.23 13.88
C PRO A 173 -7.18 1.40 14.20
N LYS A 174 -5.98 1.43 13.61
CA LYS A 174 -5.00 2.50 13.79
C LYS A 174 -5.13 3.62 12.75
N ILE A 175 -5.83 3.35 11.65
CA ILE A 175 -6.11 4.30 10.57
C ILE A 175 -7.42 5.04 10.85
N VAL A 176 -8.45 4.30 11.28
CA VAL A 176 -9.79 4.82 11.54
C VAL A 176 -10.01 4.94 13.05
N GLY A 177 -10.18 6.16 13.56
CA GLY A 177 -10.36 6.43 14.98
C GLY A 177 -11.71 5.95 15.56
N ASN A 178 -12.64 5.45 14.73
CA ASN A 178 -13.95 4.96 15.15
C ASN A 178 -13.92 3.44 15.35
N SER A 179 -13.59 2.99 16.55
CA SER A 179 -13.51 1.56 16.91
C SER A 179 -14.84 0.82 16.72
N SER A 180 -15.99 1.47 16.94
CA SER A 180 -17.31 0.84 16.73
C SER A 180 -17.54 0.53 15.26
N TRP A 181 -17.26 1.49 14.39
CA TRP A 181 -17.36 1.30 12.93
C TRP A 181 -16.42 0.20 12.43
N VAL A 182 -15.16 0.19 12.90
CA VAL A 182 -14.20 -0.86 12.53
C VAL A 182 -14.73 -2.24 12.88
N LYS A 183 -15.24 -2.43 14.12
CA LYS A 183 -15.84 -3.70 14.54
C LYS A 183 -17.07 -4.06 13.72
N GLU A 184 -17.94 -3.10 13.44
CA GLU A 184 -19.15 -3.31 12.64
C GLU A 184 -18.80 -3.87 11.26
N VAL A 185 -17.92 -3.21 10.49
CA VAL A 185 -17.57 -3.68 9.13
C VAL A 185 -16.77 -4.97 9.12
N CYS A 186 -15.91 -5.20 10.11
CA CYS A 186 -15.11 -6.43 10.22
C CYS A 186 -15.92 -7.64 10.68
N LEU A 187 -16.94 -7.45 11.55
CA LEU A 187 -17.74 -8.54 12.07
C LEU A 187 -18.92 -8.90 11.15
N SER A 188 -19.41 -7.97 10.35
CA SER A 188 -20.58 -8.16 9.51
C SER A 188 -20.29 -8.39 8.03
N ALA A 189 -19.05 -8.13 7.58
CA ALA A 189 -18.67 -8.08 6.17
C ALA A 189 -19.59 -7.18 5.30
N ARG A 190 -20.36 -6.26 5.92
CA ARG A 190 -21.23 -5.37 5.16
C ARG A 190 -20.45 -4.50 4.20
N PHE A 191 -21.11 -4.08 3.15
CA PHE A 191 -20.55 -3.11 2.22
C PHE A 191 -20.57 -1.71 2.82
N PHE A 192 -19.58 -0.92 2.43
CA PHE A 192 -19.55 0.52 2.63
C PHE A 192 -19.03 1.21 1.36
N ASP A 193 -19.51 2.42 1.11
CA ASP A 193 -19.19 3.18 -0.10
C ASP A 193 -18.04 4.19 0.12
N ALA A 194 -17.72 4.90 -0.96
CA ALA A 194 -16.65 5.92 -0.95
C ALA A 194 -16.95 7.08 0.01
N ASN A 195 -18.22 7.49 0.17
CA ASN A 195 -18.61 8.60 1.05
C ASN A 195 -18.47 8.17 2.52
N GLU A 196 -18.91 6.97 2.85
CA GLU A 196 -18.72 6.40 4.19
C GLU A 196 -17.23 6.25 4.51
N ALA A 197 -16.43 5.72 3.57
CA ALA A 197 -14.98 5.61 3.70
C ALA A 197 -14.30 6.96 3.97
N LEU A 198 -14.77 8.04 3.33
CA LEU A 198 -14.29 9.39 3.56
C LEU A 198 -14.72 9.91 4.95
N SER A 199 -15.98 9.71 5.31
CA SER A 199 -16.53 10.23 6.58
C SER A 199 -15.86 9.66 7.83
N VAL A 200 -15.39 8.39 7.75
CA VAL A 200 -14.67 7.73 8.86
C VAL A 200 -13.16 7.90 8.80
N GLY A 201 -12.63 8.56 7.76
CA GLY A 201 -11.19 8.79 7.59
C GLY A 201 -10.41 7.60 7.03
N PHE A 202 -11.08 6.59 6.47
CA PHE A 202 -10.41 5.48 5.80
C PHE A 202 -9.70 5.94 4.51
N VAL A 203 -10.33 6.83 3.74
CA VAL A 203 -9.70 7.51 2.60
C VAL A 203 -9.61 9.02 2.84
N SER A 204 -8.60 9.66 2.27
CA SER A 204 -8.39 11.10 2.38
C SER A 204 -9.10 11.91 1.30
N ARG A 205 -9.48 11.27 0.17
CA ARG A 205 -10.13 11.92 -0.97
C ARG A 205 -11.01 10.93 -1.73
N VAL A 206 -12.15 11.44 -2.20
CA VAL A 206 -13.03 10.79 -3.17
C VAL A 206 -13.09 11.63 -4.43
N LEU A 207 -12.83 11.04 -5.58
CA LEU A 207 -12.88 11.71 -6.89
C LEU A 207 -13.98 11.09 -7.74
N GLU A 208 -14.50 11.85 -8.70
CA GLU A 208 -15.65 11.43 -9.51
C GLU A 208 -15.40 10.15 -10.31
N THR A 209 -14.17 9.96 -10.81
CA THR A 209 -13.81 8.78 -11.60
C THR A 209 -12.42 8.27 -11.21
N LYS A 210 -12.13 7.00 -11.54
CA LYS A 210 -10.80 6.40 -11.44
C LYS A 210 -9.72 7.26 -12.10
N ALA A 211 -9.99 7.75 -13.32
CA ALA A 211 -9.03 8.60 -14.05
C ALA A 211 -8.70 9.87 -13.26
N LYS A 212 -9.70 10.53 -12.67
CA LYS A 212 -9.52 11.71 -11.81
C LYS A 212 -8.77 11.37 -10.52
N ALA A 213 -9.01 10.18 -9.94
CA ALA A 213 -8.30 9.72 -8.75
C ALA A 213 -6.81 9.46 -9.06
N ILE A 214 -6.49 8.85 -10.21
CA ILE A 214 -5.10 8.65 -10.67
C ILE A 214 -4.42 10.00 -10.95
N GLU A 215 -5.12 10.94 -11.59
CA GLU A 215 -4.60 12.30 -11.82
C GLU A 215 -4.24 12.99 -10.50
N ALA A 216 -5.13 12.92 -9.51
CA ALA A 216 -4.90 13.51 -8.18
C ALA A 216 -3.73 12.84 -7.45
N ALA A 217 -3.62 11.51 -7.54
CA ALA A 217 -2.50 10.75 -6.99
C ALA A 217 -1.18 11.13 -7.68
N THR A 218 -1.18 11.29 -9.01
CA THR A 218 0.01 11.71 -9.77
C THR A 218 0.47 13.11 -9.36
N LYS A 219 -0.45 14.07 -9.21
CA LYS A 219 -0.11 15.41 -8.72
C LYS A 219 0.50 15.35 -7.32
N LEU A 220 -0.06 14.56 -6.42
CA LEU A 220 0.46 14.40 -5.06
C LEU A 220 1.83 13.70 -5.06
N ALA A 221 1.99 12.63 -5.82
CA ALA A 221 3.25 11.90 -5.94
C ALA A 221 4.36 12.80 -6.50
N THR A 222 4.06 13.61 -7.53
CA THR A 222 5.00 14.59 -8.11
C THR A 222 5.39 15.66 -7.09
N LEU A 223 4.44 16.15 -6.30
CA LEU A 223 4.73 17.10 -5.21
C LEU A 223 5.66 16.49 -4.16
N ILE A 224 5.42 15.24 -3.77
CA ILE A 224 6.27 14.50 -2.82
C ILE A 224 7.66 14.26 -3.42
N ALA A 225 7.73 13.79 -4.67
CA ALA A 225 8.97 13.49 -5.36
C ALA A 225 9.89 14.72 -5.55
N ALA A 226 9.32 15.91 -5.56
CA ALA A 226 10.07 17.18 -5.61
C ALA A 226 10.70 17.59 -4.27
N LYS A 227 10.38 16.90 -3.16
CA LYS A 227 10.97 17.17 -1.84
C LYS A 227 12.26 16.38 -1.65
N SER A 228 13.02 16.75 -0.60
CA SER A 228 14.21 15.99 -0.19
C SER A 228 13.84 14.52 0.04
N PRO A 229 14.48 13.56 -0.64
CA PRO A 229 14.21 12.14 -0.39
C PRO A 229 14.60 11.73 1.03
N VAL A 230 15.68 12.28 1.59
CA VAL A 230 16.08 12.07 2.99
C VAL A 230 14.97 12.52 3.95
N GLY A 231 14.44 13.73 3.74
CA GLY A 231 13.38 14.28 4.58
C GLY A 231 12.08 13.50 4.46
N VAL A 232 11.68 13.11 3.25
CA VAL A 232 10.44 12.37 3.00
C VAL A 232 10.49 10.96 3.59
N GLN A 233 11.57 10.20 3.34
CA GLN A 233 11.71 8.84 3.87
C GLN A 233 11.81 8.84 5.39
N GLY A 234 12.56 9.79 5.97
CA GLY A 234 12.62 9.98 7.42
C GLY A 234 11.24 10.29 8.03
N THR A 235 10.46 11.14 7.37
CA THR A 235 9.10 11.46 7.83
C THR A 235 8.22 10.21 7.83
N LYS A 236 8.25 9.39 6.78
CA LYS A 236 7.52 8.12 6.73
C LYS A 236 7.96 7.17 7.85
N ALA A 237 9.26 6.96 8.01
CA ALA A 237 9.81 6.08 9.03
C ALA A 237 9.37 6.50 10.45
N ILE A 238 9.43 7.79 10.76
CA ILE A 238 9.04 8.34 12.06
C ILE A 238 7.52 8.22 12.29
N LEU A 239 6.70 8.50 11.28
CA LEU A 239 5.25 8.35 11.38
C LEU A 239 4.83 6.88 11.59
N ASN A 240 5.46 5.94 10.88
CA ASN A 240 5.21 4.51 11.07
C ASN A 240 5.66 4.05 12.47
N HIS A 241 6.80 4.53 12.97
CA HIS A 241 7.23 4.25 14.34
C HIS A 241 6.25 4.84 15.38
N ALA A 242 5.80 6.08 15.19
CA ALA A 242 4.89 6.77 16.09
C ALA A 242 3.51 6.08 16.19
N ARG A 243 3.04 5.43 15.12
CA ARG A 243 1.78 4.68 15.13
C ARG A 243 1.75 3.56 16.18
N ASP A 244 2.89 2.93 16.41
CA ASP A 244 2.99 1.71 17.20
C ASP A 244 3.66 1.93 18.58
N ASN A 245 4.11 3.18 18.87
CA ASN A 245 4.86 3.49 20.07
C ASN A 245 4.28 4.71 20.83
N SER A 246 4.67 4.87 22.10
CA SER A 246 4.31 6.05 22.87
C SER A 246 4.95 7.33 22.31
N VAL A 247 4.37 8.50 22.61
CA VAL A 247 4.94 9.80 22.21
C VAL A 247 6.38 9.94 22.69
N ALA A 248 6.66 9.58 23.94
CA ALA A 248 7.99 9.69 24.53
C ALA A 248 9.02 8.80 23.78
N GLU A 249 8.63 7.58 23.43
CA GLU A 249 9.49 6.67 22.65
C GLU A 249 9.71 7.18 21.23
N SER A 250 8.65 7.64 20.58
CA SER A 250 8.73 8.20 19.23
C SER A 250 9.61 9.46 19.17
N LEU A 251 9.57 10.33 20.19
CA LEU A 251 10.45 11.49 20.26
C LEU A 251 11.92 11.09 20.44
N ARG A 252 12.23 10.04 21.21
CA ARG A 252 13.61 9.49 21.31
C ARG A 252 14.08 8.94 19.96
N TYR A 253 13.24 8.16 19.29
CA TYR A 253 13.53 7.65 17.96
C TYR A 253 13.77 8.78 16.94
N THR A 254 12.89 9.80 16.94
CA THR A 254 13.03 10.99 16.09
C THR A 254 14.34 11.72 16.31
N ALA A 255 14.76 11.91 17.56
CA ALA A 255 16.00 12.58 17.89
C ALA A 255 17.22 11.79 17.37
N ALA A 256 17.23 10.46 17.57
CA ALA A 256 18.29 9.59 17.06
C ALA A 256 18.34 9.56 15.54
N TRP A 257 17.19 9.47 14.87
CA TRP A 257 17.09 9.49 13.41
C TRP A 257 17.61 10.81 12.84
N ASN A 258 17.08 11.93 13.34
CA ASN A 258 17.43 13.25 12.79
C ASN A 258 18.86 13.69 13.13
N ALA A 259 19.47 13.19 14.21
CA ALA A 259 20.88 13.47 14.50
C ALA A 259 21.82 13.06 13.35
N GLY A 260 21.45 11.99 12.61
CA GLY A 260 22.15 11.61 11.38
C GLY A 260 21.67 12.37 10.15
N MET A 261 20.35 12.39 9.93
CA MET A 261 19.76 12.83 8.65
C MET A 261 19.80 14.35 8.43
N VAL A 262 19.81 15.15 9.49
CA VAL A 262 19.95 16.61 9.40
C VAL A 262 21.31 17.06 8.83
N GLN A 263 22.30 16.18 8.82
CA GLN A 263 23.62 16.44 8.25
C GLN A 263 23.67 16.29 6.71
N SER A 264 22.55 15.92 6.08
CA SER A 264 22.48 15.79 4.62
C SER A 264 22.67 17.15 3.92
N ASN A 265 23.22 17.13 2.71
CA ASN A 265 23.33 18.30 1.84
C ASN A 265 21.97 18.92 1.51
N ASP A 266 20.91 18.13 1.58
CA ASP A 266 19.53 18.56 1.30
C ASP A 266 19.06 19.69 2.21
N VAL A 267 19.45 19.66 3.49
CA VAL A 267 19.10 20.72 4.46
C VAL A 267 19.71 22.05 4.04
N ALA A 268 21.00 22.06 3.73
CA ALA A 268 21.70 23.26 3.29
C ALA A 268 21.15 23.77 1.95
N ALA A 269 20.88 22.87 0.98
CA ALA A 269 20.30 23.19 -0.30
C ALA A 269 18.90 23.82 -0.18
N ALA A 270 18.06 23.26 0.69
CA ALA A 270 16.72 23.77 0.94
C ALA A 270 16.75 25.17 1.59
N MET A 271 17.60 25.38 2.61
CA MET A 271 17.77 26.69 3.27
C MET A 271 18.25 27.78 2.30
N LEU A 272 19.28 27.46 1.49
CA LEU A 272 19.82 28.38 0.50
C LEU A 272 18.80 28.74 -0.56
N SER A 273 18.03 27.75 -1.04
CA SER A 273 16.96 27.97 -2.02
C SER A 273 15.83 28.83 -1.48
N GLY A 274 15.47 28.67 -0.21
CA GLY A 274 14.50 29.51 0.49
C GLY A 274 14.94 30.98 0.54
N LEU A 275 16.19 31.23 0.88
CA LEU A 275 16.78 32.59 0.89
C LEU A 275 16.81 33.22 -0.51
N LYS A 276 17.13 32.44 -1.54
CA LYS A 276 17.23 32.89 -2.93
C LYS A 276 15.88 32.86 -3.66
N LYS A 277 14.78 32.40 -3.03
CA LYS A 277 13.45 32.21 -3.63
C LYS A 277 13.50 31.36 -4.91
N THR A 278 14.32 30.30 -4.91
CA THR A 278 14.46 29.33 -6.00
C THR A 278 13.91 27.97 -5.58
N THR A 279 13.68 27.08 -6.54
CA THR A 279 13.30 25.68 -6.26
C THR A 279 14.53 24.84 -5.99
N PRO A 280 14.67 24.19 -4.82
CA PRO A 280 15.81 23.34 -4.54
C PRO A 280 15.78 22.08 -5.44
N ARG A 281 16.97 21.60 -5.78
CA ARG A 281 17.17 20.28 -6.37
C ARG A 281 17.91 19.40 -5.37
N PHE A 282 17.43 18.18 -5.22
CA PHE A 282 17.98 17.21 -4.28
C PHE A 282 18.61 16.04 -5.02
N GLU A 283 19.70 15.52 -4.48
CA GLU A 283 20.39 14.36 -4.99
C GLU A 283 19.53 13.09 -4.84
N LYS A 284 19.87 12.04 -5.59
CA LYS A 284 19.25 10.73 -5.44
C LYS A 284 19.71 10.10 -4.12
N LEU A 285 18.83 9.34 -3.50
CA LEU A 285 19.09 8.58 -2.29
C LEU A 285 19.07 7.09 -2.62
#